data_7c7d66c1d5b4618d1307b26373b2eba9
#
_entry.id   7c7d66c1d5b4618d1307b26373b2eba9
#
_cell.length_a   1.000
_cell.length_b   1.000
_cell.length_c   1.000
_cell.angle_alpha   90.00
_cell.angle_beta   90.00
_cell.angle_gamma   90.00
#
_symmetry.space_group_name_H-M   'P 1'
#
loop_
_entity.id
_entity.type
_entity.pdbx_description
1 polymer ?
#
loop_
_entity_poly.entity_id
_entity_poly.type
_entity_poly.pdbx_seq_one_letter_code
_entity_poly.pdbx_strand_id
1 'polypeptide(L)'
;MSNFNNFEQVEMKVKAAQKLVGYATMSMDHQQLTDATDAINQARSQLEKMKTLATDLDEEFLVKQEEELTQVEQQLREAQI
;
A
#
# COMPACT_ATOMS: atom_id res chain seq x y z
N MET A 1 21.40 -8.85 -5.96
CA MET A 1 20.28 -8.62 -6.87
C MET A 1 19.00 -9.16 -6.24
N SER A 2 17.95 -8.38 -6.31
CA SER A 2 16.67 -8.77 -5.74
C SER A 2 16.04 -9.91 -6.55
N ASN A 3 15.52 -10.91 -5.86
CA ASN A 3 14.80 -12.01 -6.49
C ASN A 3 13.30 -11.75 -6.54
N PHE A 4 12.87 -10.60 -6.00
CA PHE A 4 11.46 -10.25 -6.01
C PHE A 4 11.07 -9.68 -7.36
N ASN A 5 10.00 -10.17 -7.93
CA ASN A 5 9.44 -9.57 -9.12
C ASN A 5 8.56 -8.36 -8.72
N ASN A 6 8.12 -7.61 -9.72
CA ASN A 6 7.35 -6.39 -9.46
C ASN A 6 6.01 -6.67 -8.77
N PHE A 7 5.39 -7.80 -9.06
CA PHE A 7 4.14 -8.20 -8.41
C PHE A 7 4.34 -8.41 -6.93
N GLU A 8 5.38 -9.15 -6.57
CA GLU A 8 5.69 -9.43 -5.17
C GLU A 8 6.01 -8.16 -4.40
N GLN A 9 6.73 -7.23 -5.03
CA GLN A 9 7.07 -5.96 -4.39
C GLN A 9 5.83 -5.14 -4.09
N VAL A 10 4.91 -5.04 -5.05
CA VAL A 10 3.66 -4.31 -4.84
C VAL A 10 2.85 -4.96 -3.71
N GLU A 11 2.71 -6.28 -3.77
CA GLU A 11 1.93 -7.00 -2.76
C GLU A 11 2.52 -6.82 -1.37
N MET A 12 3.82 -6.93 -1.23
CA MET A 12 4.51 -6.73 0.04
C MET A 12 4.31 -5.32 0.59
N LYS A 13 4.41 -4.32 -0.28
CA LYS A 13 4.25 -2.93 0.13
C LYS A 13 2.82 -2.62 0.56
N VAL A 14 1.84 -3.15 -0.17
CA VAL A 14 0.44 -2.97 0.18
C VAL A 14 0.13 -3.66 1.51
N LYS A 15 0.62 -4.87 1.71
CA LYS A 15 0.42 -5.58 2.98
C LYS A 15 1.08 -4.86 4.14
N ALA A 16 2.27 -4.31 3.92
CA ALA A 16 2.96 -3.53 4.95
C ALA A 16 2.15 -2.30 5.33
N ALA A 17 1.58 -1.62 4.34
CA ALA A 17 0.73 -0.46 4.58
C ALA A 17 -0.52 -0.85 5.38
N GLN A 18 -1.16 -1.97 5.03
CA GLN A 18 -2.33 -2.46 5.75
C GLN A 18 -2.01 -2.70 7.23
N LYS A 19 -0.89 -3.33 7.49
CA LYS A 19 -0.46 -3.66 8.84
C LYS A 19 -0.18 -2.40 9.66
N LEU A 20 0.57 -1.47 9.09
CA LEU A 20 0.94 -0.24 9.78
C LEU A 20 -0.26 0.67 10.02
N VAL A 21 -1.20 0.73 9.08
CA VAL A 21 -2.44 1.47 9.27
C VAL A 21 -3.26 0.84 10.42
N GLY A 22 -3.31 -0.49 10.44
CA GLY A 22 -4.00 -1.19 11.53
C GLY A 22 -3.44 -0.82 12.89
N TYR A 23 -2.13 -0.82 13.04
CA TYR A 23 -1.49 -0.43 14.30
C TYR A 23 -1.74 1.04 14.62
N ALA A 24 -1.61 1.91 13.63
CA ALA A 24 -1.76 3.35 13.83
C ALA A 24 -3.18 3.73 14.24
N THR A 25 -4.18 3.06 13.67
CA THR A 25 -5.58 3.36 14.00
C THR A 25 -5.95 2.88 15.40
N MET A 26 -5.23 1.88 15.91
CA MET A 26 -5.46 1.39 17.26
C MET A 26 -4.76 2.23 18.31
N SER A 27 -3.52 2.61 18.07
CA SER A 27 -2.71 3.33 19.05
C SER A 27 -2.90 4.84 18.99
N MET A 28 -3.19 5.37 17.80
CA MET A 28 -3.25 6.80 17.51
C MET A 28 -1.96 7.53 17.87
N ASP A 29 -0.86 6.78 17.91
CA ASP A 29 0.48 7.32 18.15
C ASP A 29 0.94 8.12 16.92
N HIS A 30 1.42 9.35 17.15
CA HIS A 30 1.83 10.24 16.07
C HIS A 30 2.89 9.60 15.16
N GLN A 31 3.87 8.93 15.75
CA GLN A 31 4.94 8.30 14.97
C GLN A 31 4.38 7.16 14.12
N GLN A 32 3.47 6.38 14.66
CA GLN A 32 2.86 5.29 13.91
C GLN A 32 1.98 5.80 12.77
N LEU A 33 1.28 6.91 13.00
CA LEU A 33 0.50 7.55 11.94
C LEU A 33 1.40 8.03 10.79
N THR A 34 2.56 8.59 11.14
CA THR A 34 3.55 9.01 10.15
C THR A 34 4.11 7.82 9.38
N ASP A 35 4.46 6.75 10.11
CA ASP A 35 5.00 5.54 9.48
C ASP A 35 3.98 4.90 8.54
N ALA A 36 2.71 4.89 8.93
CA ALA A 36 1.64 4.36 8.09
C ALA A 36 1.48 5.18 6.81
N THR A 37 1.56 6.51 6.94
CA THR A 37 1.48 7.41 5.79
C THR A 37 2.63 7.14 4.82
N ASP A 38 3.85 6.98 5.35
CA ASP A 38 5.01 6.68 4.54
C ASP A 38 4.87 5.34 3.83
N ALA A 39 4.33 4.34 4.52
CA ALA A 39 4.11 3.02 3.93
C ALA A 39 3.10 3.07 2.79
N ILE A 40 2.05 3.86 2.95
CA ILE A 40 1.06 4.07 1.89
C ILE A 40 1.71 4.73 0.68
N ASN A 41 2.52 5.76 0.92
CA ASN A 41 3.19 6.47 -0.16
C ASN A 41 4.14 5.55 -0.93
N GLN A 42 4.87 4.70 -0.22
CA GLN A 42 5.76 3.73 -0.85
C GLN A 42 4.99 2.70 -1.67
N ALA A 43 3.87 2.21 -1.11
CA ALA A 43 3.04 1.25 -1.83
C ALA A 43 2.43 1.88 -3.09
N ARG A 44 1.97 3.12 -2.99
CA ARG A 44 1.41 3.85 -4.12
C ARG A 44 2.45 4.04 -5.21
N SER A 45 3.66 4.42 -4.83
CA SER A 45 4.76 4.61 -5.76
C SER A 45 5.08 3.30 -6.50
N GLN A 46 5.15 2.20 -5.76
CA GLN A 46 5.46 0.90 -6.36
C GLN A 46 4.34 0.45 -7.30
N LEU A 47 3.09 0.70 -6.92
CA LEU A 47 1.93 0.34 -7.74
C LEU A 47 1.94 1.13 -9.06
N GLU A 48 2.20 2.42 -9.00
CA GLU A 48 2.28 3.25 -10.20
C GLU A 48 3.39 2.78 -11.12
N LYS A 49 4.53 2.42 -10.56
CA LYS A 49 5.65 1.88 -11.31
C LYS A 49 5.26 0.58 -12.00
N MET A 50 4.54 -0.29 -11.29
CA MET A 50 4.07 -1.55 -11.86
C MET A 50 3.12 -1.32 -13.03
N LYS A 51 2.24 -0.33 -12.91
CA LYS A 51 1.27 -0.01 -13.96
C LYS A 51 1.96 0.34 -15.29
N THR A 52 3.14 0.97 -15.24
CA THR A 52 3.86 1.31 -16.46
C THR A 52 4.49 0.10 -17.13
N LEU A 53 4.67 -0.99 -16.38
CA LEU A 53 5.30 -2.21 -16.87
C LEU A 53 4.29 -3.33 -17.15
N ALA A 54 3.04 -3.10 -16.78
CA ALA A 54 2.02 -4.14 -16.80
C ALA A 54 1.48 -4.39 -18.20
N THR A 55 1.03 -5.63 -18.39
CA THR A 55 0.31 -6.05 -19.60
C THR A 55 -1.16 -6.23 -19.23
N ASP A 56 -1.98 -6.51 -20.24
CA ASP A 56 -3.41 -6.77 -20.04
C ASP A 56 -3.66 -7.95 -19.10
N LEU A 57 -2.73 -8.89 -19.05
CA LEU A 57 -2.85 -10.07 -18.19
C LEU A 57 -2.72 -9.71 -16.71
N ASP A 58 -2.15 -8.55 -16.40
CA ASP A 58 -1.90 -8.10 -15.03
C ASP A 58 -3.03 -7.25 -14.49
N GLU A 59 -4.03 -6.95 -15.28
CA GLU A 59 -5.07 -5.98 -14.92
C GLU A 59 -5.82 -6.35 -13.64
N GLU A 60 -6.23 -7.61 -13.50
CA GLU A 60 -6.95 -8.06 -12.31
C GLU A 60 -6.14 -7.87 -11.04
N PHE A 61 -4.87 -8.22 -11.12
CA PHE A 61 -3.96 -8.05 -9.99
C PHE A 61 -3.86 -6.58 -9.60
N LEU A 62 -3.65 -5.72 -10.58
CA LEU A 62 -3.49 -4.29 -10.34
C LEU A 62 -4.75 -3.64 -9.76
N VAL A 63 -5.91 -4.04 -10.27
CA VAL A 63 -7.19 -3.54 -9.76
C VAL A 63 -7.35 -3.92 -8.29
N LYS A 64 -7.03 -5.15 -7.95
CA LYS A 64 -7.12 -5.63 -6.58
C LYS A 64 -6.19 -4.85 -5.64
N GLN A 65 -4.94 -4.64 -6.05
CA GLN A 65 -3.97 -3.90 -5.27
C GLN A 65 -4.40 -2.45 -5.09
N GLU A 66 -4.93 -1.85 -6.15
CA GLU A 66 -5.44 -0.49 -6.10
C GLU A 66 -6.59 -0.36 -5.10
N GLU A 67 -7.51 -1.31 -5.13
CA GLU A 67 -8.65 -1.31 -4.22
C GLU A 67 -8.20 -1.46 -2.76
N GLU A 68 -7.28 -2.38 -2.49
CA GLU A 68 -6.76 -2.59 -1.15
C GLU A 68 -6.05 -1.35 -0.62
N LEU A 69 -5.26 -0.71 -1.47
CA LEU A 69 -4.52 0.47 -1.07
C LEU A 69 -5.45 1.67 -0.83
N THR A 70 -6.43 1.86 -1.70
CA THR A 70 -7.41 2.93 -1.54
C THR A 70 -8.19 2.76 -0.24
N GLN A 71 -8.54 1.52 0.09
CA GLN A 71 -9.26 1.21 1.32
C GLN A 71 -8.44 1.56 2.56
N VAL A 72 -7.15 1.25 2.51
CA VAL A 72 -6.21 1.55 3.59
C VAL A 72 -6.03 3.06 3.75
N GLU A 73 -5.91 3.78 2.64
CA GLU A 73 -5.82 5.24 2.65
C GLU A 73 -7.04 5.87 3.29
N GLN A 74 -8.21 5.37 2.96
CA GLN A 74 -9.45 5.86 3.52
C GLN A 74 -9.52 5.58 5.01
N GLN A 75 -9.13 4.40 5.42
CA GLN A 75 -9.12 4.00 6.82
C GLN A 75 -8.23 4.92 7.65
N LEU A 76 -7.05 5.22 7.16
CA LEU A 76 -6.13 6.11 7.85
C LEU A 76 -6.67 7.53 7.94
N ARG A 77 -7.25 8.01 6.84
CA ARG A 77 -7.84 9.35 6.79
C ARG A 77 -8.97 9.48 7.81
N GLU A 78 -9.85 8.47 7.89
CA GLU A 78 -10.96 8.47 8.83
C GLU A 78 -10.47 8.48 10.29
N ALA A 79 -9.37 7.81 10.55
CA ALA A 79 -8.81 7.74 11.89
C ALA A 79 -8.24 9.08 12.36
N GLN A 80 -7.90 9.97 11.42
CA GLN A 80 -7.25 11.24 11.73
C GLN A 80 -8.22 12.41 11.86
N ILE A 81 -9.50 12.17 11.68
CA ILE A 81 -10.53 13.21 11.78
C ILE A 81 -10.87 13.53 13.24
#